data_fa8a0f5674d539398e1186cf107f4858
#
_entry.id   fa8a0f5674d539398e1186cf107f4858
#
_cell.length_a   1.000
_cell.length_b   1.000
_cell.length_c   1.000
_cell.angle_alpha   90.00
_cell.angle_beta   90.00
_cell.angle_gamma   90.00
#
_symmetry.space_group_name_H-M   'P 1'
#
loop_
_entity.id
_entity.type
_entity.pdbx_description
1 polymer ?
#
loop_
_entity_poly.entity_id
_entity_poly.type
_entity_poly.pdbx_seq_one_letter_code
_entity_poly.pdbx_strand_id
1 'polypeptide(L)'
;PTNPVPLVTYARDMAEIRMAVVGAGSWGTTVASLAAANTPTVLWARRESVVSSINADHVNPDYFGGVVLSPELRATSSLSEAVSTADIVVMAVPSLGFRQVLTEAKSHIRPWVPIVSLTKGLEAGSMLRMSQVANEVMPGHPVAVLTGPNLASEISVGQPAASVIAIDDAVIATALQELFSTPTFRVYTNPDVVGCEIAGVVKNVIAIAAGMAKGMGFGDNTRASLITRGL
;
A
#
# COMPACT_ATOMS: atom_id res chain seq x y z
N PRO A 1 7.50 47.56 1.16
CA PRO A 1 8.52 46.55 1.34
C PRO A 1 7.90 45.38 2.06
N THR A 2 7.52 44.39 1.27
CA THR A 2 6.97 43.11 1.77
C THR A 2 8.16 42.23 2.10
N ASN A 3 8.36 41.94 3.37
CA ASN A 3 9.33 40.95 3.79
C ASN A 3 8.96 39.61 3.13
N PRO A 4 9.87 38.91 2.46
CA PRO A 4 9.63 37.58 1.98
C PRO A 4 9.39 36.65 3.22
N VAL A 5 8.25 35.99 3.27
CA VAL A 5 8.01 34.89 4.20
C VAL A 5 9.15 33.88 3.98
N PRO A 6 9.90 33.48 5.02
CA PRO A 6 10.93 32.48 4.84
C PRO A 6 10.26 31.21 4.34
N LEU A 7 10.68 30.75 3.16
CA LEU A 7 10.43 29.39 2.69
C LEU A 7 11.03 28.46 3.75
N VAL A 8 10.20 27.97 4.65
CA VAL A 8 10.55 26.85 5.54
C VAL A 8 10.87 25.71 4.60
N THR A 9 12.14 25.44 4.44
CA THR A 9 12.65 24.30 3.69
C THR A 9 12.19 23.05 4.42
N TYR A 10 11.09 22.43 3.96
CA TYR A 10 10.67 21.08 4.33
C TYR A 10 11.53 20.03 3.62
N ALA A 11 12.83 20.26 3.59
CA ALA A 11 13.79 19.18 3.34
C ALA A 11 14.05 18.49 4.68
N ARG A 12 13.03 17.81 5.22
CA ARG A 12 13.30 16.76 6.19
C ARG A 12 14.06 15.69 5.42
N ASP A 13 15.23 15.31 5.95
CA ASP A 13 15.99 14.23 5.35
C ASP A 13 15.06 13.01 5.23
N MET A 14 14.94 12.43 4.04
CA MET A 14 14.04 11.29 3.79
C MET A 14 14.33 10.11 4.73
N ALA A 15 15.57 10.00 5.22
CA ALA A 15 16.00 9.06 6.24
C ALA A 15 15.33 9.27 7.62
N GLU A 16 14.69 10.42 7.87
CA GLU A 16 13.97 10.70 9.12
C GLU A 16 12.47 10.38 9.05
N ILE A 17 11.90 10.17 7.87
CA ILE A 17 10.48 9.83 7.69
C ILE A 17 10.28 8.37 8.12
N ARG A 18 9.34 8.12 9.02
CA ARG A 18 9.02 6.78 9.52
C ARG A 18 7.72 6.27 8.89
N MET A 19 7.75 5.04 8.41
CA MET A 19 6.59 4.40 7.79
C MET A 19 6.08 3.25 8.65
N ALA A 20 4.77 3.19 8.86
CA ALA A 20 4.10 2.02 9.40
C ALA A 20 3.30 1.33 8.30
N VAL A 21 3.51 0.03 8.10
CA VAL A 21 2.68 -0.79 7.23
C VAL A 21 1.79 -1.68 8.09
N VAL A 22 0.48 -1.52 7.98
CA VAL A 22 -0.52 -2.23 8.79
C VAL A 22 -1.08 -3.40 8.00
N GLY A 23 -0.57 -4.61 8.29
CA GLY A 23 -0.99 -5.86 7.66
C GLY A 23 0.14 -6.60 6.96
N ALA A 24 0.51 -7.75 7.52
CA ALA A 24 1.60 -8.61 7.03
C ALA A 24 1.09 -9.70 6.07
N GLY A 25 0.14 -9.36 5.18
CA GLY A 25 -0.20 -10.19 4.03
C GLY A 25 0.89 -10.15 2.97
N SER A 26 0.75 -10.92 1.88
CA SER A 26 1.75 -10.97 0.81
C SER A 26 2.12 -9.58 0.28
N TRP A 27 1.12 -8.76 -0.07
CA TRP A 27 1.38 -7.42 -0.62
C TRP A 27 1.90 -6.43 0.43
N GLY A 28 1.34 -6.45 1.64
CA GLY A 28 1.83 -5.60 2.74
C GLY A 28 3.28 -5.89 3.11
N THR A 29 3.67 -7.18 3.19
CA THR A 29 5.05 -7.59 3.46
C THR A 29 5.99 -7.12 2.34
N THR A 30 5.61 -7.28 1.07
CA THR A 30 6.41 -6.84 -0.07
C THR A 30 6.62 -5.32 -0.04
N VAL A 31 5.54 -4.54 0.12
CA VAL A 31 5.64 -3.06 0.16
C VAL A 31 6.46 -2.59 1.36
N ALA A 32 6.29 -3.22 2.54
CA ALA A 32 7.08 -2.89 3.71
C ALA A 32 8.58 -3.15 3.49
N SER A 33 8.92 -4.27 2.84
CA SER A 33 10.31 -4.60 2.51
C SER A 33 10.92 -3.64 1.48
N LEU A 34 10.15 -3.23 0.46
CA LEU A 34 10.58 -2.21 -0.50
C LEU A 34 10.81 -0.85 0.17
N ALA A 35 9.85 -0.39 0.98
CA ALA A 35 9.94 0.89 1.68
C ALA A 35 11.10 0.92 2.68
N ALA A 36 11.39 -0.20 3.34
CA ALA A 36 12.49 -0.32 4.30
C ALA A 36 13.89 -0.11 3.66
N ALA A 37 14.01 -0.19 2.33
CA ALA A 37 15.23 0.17 1.63
C ALA A 37 15.46 1.69 1.56
N ASN A 38 14.40 2.49 1.70
CA ASN A 38 14.43 3.94 1.55
C ASN A 38 14.22 4.69 2.88
N THR A 39 13.50 4.09 3.83
CA THR A 39 13.07 4.77 5.07
C THR A 39 12.83 3.79 6.21
N PRO A 40 13.03 4.18 7.47
CA PRO A 40 12.69 3.34 8.62
C PRO A 40 11.23 2.88 8.56
N THR A 41 11.03 1.57 8.44
CA THR A 41 9.71 0.97 8.23
C THR A 41 9.42 -0.09 9.27
N VAL A 42 8.22 -0.02 9.87
CA VAL A 42 7.67 -1.01 10.80
C VAL A 42 6.46 -1.69 10.19
N LEU A 43 6.46 -3.02 10.17
CA LEU A 43 5.36 -3.84 9.70
C LEU A 43 4.55 -4.37 10.89
N TRP A 44 3.27 -4.06 10.94
CA TRP A 44 2.38 -4.67 11.92
C TRP A 44 1.84 -6.00 11.43
N ALA A 45 2.00 -7.04 12.27
CA ALA A 45 1.45 -8.37 12.04
C ALA A 45 0.69 -8.84 13.28
N ARG A 46 -0.51 -9.39 13.12
CA ARG A 46 -1.33 -9.88 14.27
C ARG A 46 -0.69 -11.06 15.00
N ARG A 47 0.12 -11.86 14.32
CA ARG A 47 0.71 -13.09 14.86
C ARG A 47 2.15 -12.84 15.28
N GLU A 48 2.43 -13.11 16.55
CA GLU A 48 3.77 -12.98 17.15
C GLU A 48 4.81 -13.87 16.45
N SER A 49 4.40 -15.06 15.99
CA SER A 49 5.29 -15.95 15.25
C SER A 49 5.80 -15.34 13.93
N VAL A 50 4.96 -14.58 13.22
CA VAL A 50 5.35 -13.85 12.01
C VAL A 50 6.30 -12.71 12.36
N VAL A 51 6.01 -11.97 13.43
CA VAL A 51 6.87 -10.88 13.93
C VAL A 51 8.27 -11.41 14.27
N SER A 52 8.32 -12.51 15.03
CA SER A 52 9.59 -13.13 15.42
C SER A 52 10.41 -13.58 14.20
N SER A 53 9.79 -14.24 13.21
CA SER A 53 10.48 -14.67 11.99
C SER A 53 10.99 -13.49 11.14
N ILE A 54 10.20 -12.40 11.04
CA ILE A 54 10.64 -11.22 10.29
C ILE A 54 11.83 -10.56 10.99
N ASN A 55 11.79 -10.42 12.32
CA ASN A 55 12.84 -9.75 13.07
C ASN A 55 14.14 -10.57 13.20
N ALA A 56 14.02 -11.91 13.27
CA ALA A 56 15.17 -12.80 13.46
C ALA A 56 15.77 -13.28 12.13
N ASP A 57 14.91 -13.70 11.20
CA ASP A 57 15.32 -14.41 10.00
C ASP A 57 15.09 -13.59 8.72
N HIS A 58 14.45 -12.43 8.81
CA HIS A 58 14.04 -11.59 7.67
C HIS A 58 13.16 -12.35 6.67
N VAL A 59 12.26 -13.22 7.15
CA VAL A 59 11.33 -13.96 6.30
C VAL A 59 9.89 -13.86 6.83
N ASN A 60 8.92 -13.89 5.93
CA ASN A 60 7.52 -14.08 6.32
C ASN A 60 7.13 -15.53 5.97
N PRO A 61 6.99 -16.42 6.96
CA PRO A 61 6.77 -17.85 6.73
C PRO A 61 5.42 -18.19 6.09
N ASP A 62 4.43 -17.28 6.22
CA ASP A 62 3.09 -17.50 5.65
C ASP A 62 3.00 -17.14 4.18
N TYR A 63 3.90 -16.28 3.75
CA TYR A 63 3.97 -15.77 2.39
C TYR A 63 5.42 -15.80 1.92
N PHE A 64 5.68 -16.33 0.72
CA PHE A 64 7.00 -16.34 0.10
C PHE A 64 8.07 -17.14 0.86
N GLY A 65 7.77 -18.41 1.20
CA GLY A 65 8.74 -19.28 1.88
C GLY A 65 10.13 -19.23 1.24
N GLY A 66 11.10 -18.61 1.94
CA GLY A 66 12.47 -18.48 1.49
C GLY A 66 12.86 -17.17 0.82
N VAL A 67 11.93 -16.22 0.60
CA VAL A 67 12.29 -14.86 0.16
C VAL A 67 12.80 -14.06 1.34
N VAL A 68 14.03 -13.57 1.25
CA VAL A 68 14.65 -12.72 2.26
C VAL A 68 14.14 -11.28 2.09
N LEU A 69 13.57 -10.73 3.15
CA LEU A 69 13.09 -9.35 3.22
C LEU A 69 14.26 -8.40 3.51
N SER A 70 14.03 -7.09 3.37
CA SER A 70 15.02 -6.08 3.75
C SER A 70 15.48 -6.27 5.20
N PRO A 71 16.79 -6.28 5.49
CA PRO A 71 17.32 -6.38 6.85
C PRO A 71 16.96 -5.17 7.73
N GLU A 72 16.59 -4.05 7.11
CA GLU A 72 16.15 -2.84 7.79
C GLU A 72 14.67 -2.90 8.22
N LEU A 73 13.90 -3.87 7.69
CA LEU A 73 12.49 -4.03 8.07
C LEU A 73 12.39 -4.54 9.50
N ARG A 74 11.55 -3.87 10.30
CA ARG A 74 11.17 -4.32 11.64
C ARG A 74 9.69 -4.66 11.66
N ALA A 75 9.30 -5.60 12.53
CA ALA A 75 7.93 -6.00 12.72
C ALA A 75 7.51 -5.91 14.17
N THR A 76 6.23 -5.66 14.43
CA THR A 76 5.62 -5.70 15.78
C THR A 76 4.20 -6.26 15.71
N SER A 77 3.74 -6.87 16.81
CA SER A 77 2.35 -7.28 16.99
C SER A 77 1.49 -6.18 17.64
N SER A 78 2.11 -5.13 18.16
CA SER A 78 1.43 -3.98 18.74
C SER A 78 1.05 -2.96 17.67
N LEU A 79 -0.26 -2.80 17.41
CA LEU A 79 -0.75 -1.81 16.44
C LEU A 79 -0.40 -0.38 16.88
N SER A 80 -0.56 -0.08 18.17
CA SER A 80 -0.24 1.24 18.73
C SER A 80 1.25 1.57 18.58
N GLU A 81 2.14 0.62 18.85
CA GLU A 81 3.58 0.79 18.66
C GLU A 81 3.92 1.09 17.19
N ALA A 82 3.34 0.33 16.27
CA ALA A 82 3.60 0.51 14.85
C ALA A 82 3.26 1.92 14.36
N VAL A 83 2.10 2.47 14.76
CA VAL A 83 1.58 3.71 14.15
C VAL A 83 1.90 4.99 14.94
N SER A 84 2.24 4.90 16.24
CA SER A 84 2.36 6.09 17.09
C SER A 84 3.48 7.06 16.70
N THR A 85 4.55 6.54 16.14
CA THR A 85 5.70 7.35 15.69
C THR A 85 5.76 7.51 14.17
N ALA A 86 4.82 6.90 13.43
CA ALA A 86 4.82 6.92 11.97
C ALA A 86 4.48 8.31 11.42
N ASP A 87 5.19 8.72 10.40
CA ASP A 87 4.91 9.91 9.58
C ASP A 87 4.02 9.56 8.37
N ILE A 88 3.90 8.25 8.05
CA ILE A 88 3.02 7.70 7.02
C ILE A 88 2.48 6.37 7.53
N VAL A 89 1.16 6.15 7.38
CA VAL A 89 0.51 4.88 7.70
C VAL A 89 -0.02 4.23 6.43
N VAL A 90 0.46 3.03 6.14
CA VAL A 90 0.08 2.25 4.95
C VAL A 90 -0.86 1.12 5.38
N MET A 91 -2.08 1.13 4.87
CA MET A 91 -3.10 0.13 5.16
C MET A 91 -3.05 -1.00 4.14
N ALA A 92 -2.63 -2.19 4.58
CA ALA A 92 -2.46 -3.40 3.76
C ALA A 92 -3.34 -4.57 4.24
N VAL A 93 -4.47 -4.26 4.86
CA VAL A 93 -5.44 -5.25 5.34
C VAL A 93 -6.54 -5.49 4.31
N PRO A 94 -7.21 -6.66 4.30
CA PRO A 94 -8.37 -6.90 3.44
C PRO A 94 -9.48 -5.87 3.66
N SER A 95 -10.28 -5.58 2.60
CA SER A 95 -11.36 -4.58 2.66
C SER A 95 -12.38 -4.85 3.77
N LEU A 96 -12.67 -6.11 4.07
CA LEU A 96 -13.58 -6.51 5.17
C LEU A 96 -13.10 -6.07 6.56
N GLY A 97 -11.78 -5.91 6.77
CA GLY A 97 -11.20 -5.49 8.05
C GLY A 97 -10.70 -4.05 8.07
N PHE A 98 -10.74 -3.35 6.93
CA PHE A 98 -10.09 -2.05 6.77
C PHE A 98 -10.60 -1.01 7.76
N ARG A 99 -11.92 -0.80 7.83
CA ARG A 99 -12.55 0.16 8.77
C ARG A 99 -12.22 -0.17 10.21
N GLN A 100 -12.37 -1.44 10.59
CA GLN A 100 -12.15 -1.88 11.96
C GLN A 100 -10.71 -1.60 12.41
N VAL A 101 -9.73 -2.04 11.64
CA VAL A 101 -8.31 -1.88 11.98
C VAL A 101 -7.90 -0.41 11.98
N LEU A 102 -8.38 0.39 11.02
CA LEU A 102 -8.10 1.82 10.99
C LEU A 102 -8.76 2.56 12.17
N THR A 103 -9.96 2.17 12.56
CA THR A 103 -10.64 2.73 13.76
C THR A 103 -9.88 2.40 15.03
N GLU A 104 -9.35 1.18 15.16
CA GLU A 104 -8.50 0.78 16.28
C GLU A 104 -7.19 1.58 16.32
N ALA A 105 -6.57 1.80 15.16
CA ALA A 105 -5.33 2.57 15.05
C ALA A 105 -5.52 4.08 15.30
N LYS A 106 -6.70 4.63 15.04
CA LYS A 106 -6.99 6.07 14.98
C LYS A 106 -6.46 6.87 16.18
N SER A 107 -6.68 6.39 17.40
CA SER A 107 -6.28 7.10 18.63
C SER A 107 -4.76 7.16 18.84
N HIS A 108 -4.00 6.40 18.08
CA HIS A 108 -2.54 6.30 18.15
C HIS A 108 -1.85 7.00 16.99
N ILE A 109 -2.57 7.36 15.93
CA ILE A 109 -2.02 8.06 14.77
C ILE A 109 -2.00 9.56 15.04
N ARG A 110 -0.84 10.19 14.81
CA ARG A 110 -0.70 11.64 14.97
C ARG A 110 -1.54 12.40 13.94
N PRO A 111 -2.01 13.63 14.26
CA PRO A 111 -2.74 14.47 13.31
C PRO A 111 -1.98 14.65 11.99
N TRP A 112 -2.71 14.73 10.88
CA TRP A 112 -2.18 15.03 9.53
C TRP A 112 -1.28 13.96 8.90
N VAL A 113 -1.07 12.83 9.55
CA VAL A 113 -0.31 11.72 8.98
C VAL A 113 -1.04 11.18 7.74
N PRO A 114 -0.41 11.10 6.56
CA PRO A 114 -1.01 10.53 5.37
C PRO A 114 -1.36 9.04 5.59
N ILE A 115 -2.55 8.65 5.12
CA ILE A 115 -3.02 7.28 5.10
C ILE A 115 -2.94 6.75 3.66
N VAL A 116 -2.14 5.73 3.42
CA VAL A 116 -1.99 5.12 2.08
C VAL A 116 -2.71 3.79 2.05
N SER A 117 -3.71 3.64 1.20
CA SER A 117 -4.41 2.36 1.02
C SER A 117 -3.74 1.51 -0.07
N LEU A 118 -3.39 0.27 0.27
CA LEU A 118 -3.01 -0.78 -0.68
C LEU A 118 -4.17 -1.71 -1.01
N THR A 119 -5.29 -1.53 -0.34
CA THR A 119 -6.42 -2.46 -0.32
C THR A 119 -7.24 -2.32 -1.59
N LYS A 120 -7.40 -3.42 -2.30
CA LYS A 120 -8.26 -3.51 -3.49
C LYS A 120 -9.63 -4.05 -3.07
N GLY A 121 -10.68 -3.29 -3.35
CA GLY A 121 -12.04 -3.69 -3.04
C GLY A 121 -12.90 -2.53 -2.55
N LEU A 122 -14.17 -2.85 -2.33
CA LEU A 122 -15.16 -1.98 -1.70
C LEU A 122 -15.52 -2.52 -0.33
N GLU A 123 -15.98 -1.66 0.55
CA GLU A 123 -16.51 -2.08 1.84
C GLU A 123 -17.86 -2.79 1.66
N ALA A 124 -18.01 -3.96 2.25
CA ALA A 124 -19.27 -4.70 2.22
C ALA A 124 -20.37 -3.90 2.94
N GLY A 125 -21.54 -3.81 2.32
CA GLY A 125 -22.71 -3.11 2.85
C GLY A 125 -22.80 -1.63 2.45
N SER A 126 -21.76 -0.82 2.66
CA SER A 126 -21.74 0.59 2.26
C SER A 126 -21.36 0.81 0.80
N MET A 127 -20.65 -0.14 0.19
CA MET A 127 -20.06 -0.02 -1.14
C MET A 127 -19.05 1.14 -1.28
N LEU A 128 -18.55 1.67 -0.18
CA LEU A 128 -17.55 2.73 -0.17
C LEU A 128 -16.19 2.22 -0.64
N ARG A 129 -15.47 3.05 -1.38
CA ARG A 129 -14.07 2.84 -1.71
C ARG A 129 -13.23 3.00 -0.43
N MET A 130 -12.06 2.37 -0.39
CA MET A 130 -11.21 2.42 0.82
C MET A 130 -10.76 3.84 1.17
N SER A 131 -10.54 4.71 0.17
CA SER A 131 -10.25 6.13 0.41
C SER A 131 -11.42 6.86 1.09
N GLN A 132 -12.66 6.53 0.74
CA GLN A 132 -13.84 7.10 1.40
C GLN A 132 -13.97 6.58 2.84
N VAL A 133 -13.75 5.28 3.05
CA VAL A 133 -13.71 4.70 4.40
C VAL A 133 -12.62 5.36 5.25
N ALA A 134 -11.43 5.58 4.68
CA ALA A 134 -10.35 6.27 5.38
C ALA A 134 -10.72 7.71 5.74
N ASN A 135 -11.33 8.46 4.83
CA ASN A 135 -11.79 9.83 5.09
C ASN A 135 -12.87 9.90 6.19
N GLU A 136 -13.79 8.91 6.26
CA GLU A 136 -14.79 8.85 7.33
C GLU A 136 -14.17 8.54 8.70
N VAL A 137 -13.22 7.61 8.74
CA VAL A 137 -12.56 7.20 9.99
C VAL A 137 -11.55 8.24 10.45
N MET A 138 -10.78 8.82 9.52
CA MET A 138 -9.66 9.75 9.77
C MET A 138 -9.90 11.09 9.07
N PRO A 139 -10.96 11.86 9.42
CA PRO A 139 -11.24 13.14 8.77
C PRO A 139 -10.07 14.11 8.95
N GLY A 140 -9.69 14.80 7.87
CA GLY A 140 -8.60 15.76 7.86
C GLY A 140 -7.19 15.16 7.64
N HIS A 141 -7.08 13.85 7.49
CA HIS A 141 -5.83 13.21 7.06
C HIS A 141 -5.76 13.12 5.54
N PRO A 142 -4.60 13.41 4.91
CA PRO A 142 -4.41 13.11 3.50
C PRO A 142 -4.59 11.62 3.23
N VAL A 143 -5.37 11.25 2.20
CA VAL A 143 -5.60 9.84 1.86
C VAL A 143 -5.10 9.57 0.44
N ALA A 144 -4.15 8.65 0.32
CA ALA A 144 -3.59 8.19 -0.94
C ALA A 144 -3.93 6.71 -1.19
N VAL A 145 -3.81 6.31 -2.45
CA VAL A 145 -3.98 4.92 -2.87
C VAL A 145 -2.74 4.48 -3.65
N LEU A 146 -2.12 3.38 -3.28
CA LEU A 146 -1.07 2.74 -4.07
C LEU A 146 -1.66 1.50 -4.75
N THR A 147 -1.74 1.53 -6.07
CA THR A 147 -2.36 0.47 -6.87
C THR A 147 -1.60 0.21 -8.18
N GLY A 148 -1.79 -0.97 -8.75
CA GLY A 148 -1.17 -1.37 -10.01
C GLY A 148 -1.37 -2.87 -10.27
N PRO A 149 -0.90 -3.36 -11.43
CA PRO A 149 -0.90 -4.78 -11.76
C PRO A 149 0.23 -5.51 -11.04
N ASN A 150 0.17 -5.51 -9.70
CA ASN A 150 1.25 -6.00 -8.87
C ASN A 150 0.99 -7.45 -8.41
N LEU A 151 1.96 -8.31 -8.69
CA LEU A 151 2.07 -9.67 -8.14
C LEU A 151 3.18 -9.66 -7.09
N ALA A 152 2.79 -9.77 -5.84
CA ALA A 152 3.72 -9.68 -4.70
C ALA A 152 4.85 -10.71 -4.78
N SER A 153 4.56 -11.94 -5.25
CA SER A 153 5.56 -13.00 -5.43
C SER A 153 6.65 -12.69 -6.45
N GLU A 154 6.34 -11.93 -7.50
CA GLU A 154 7.31 -11.53 -8.52
C GLU A 154 8.14 -10.34 -8.03
N ILE A 155 7.48 -9.36 -7.43
CA ILE A 155 8.13 -8.14 -6.92
C ILE A 155 9.07 -8.47 -5.76
N SER A 156 8.67 -9.40 -4.88
CA SER A 156 9.49 -9.79 -3.72
C SER A 156 10.83 -10.46 -4.10
N VAL A 157 10.94 -11.04 -5.30
CA VAL A 157 12.18 -11.58 -5.83
C VAL A 157 12.90 -10.62 -6.79
N GLY A 158 12.51 -9.33 -6.80
CA GLY A 158 13.18 -8.28 -7.55
C GLY A 158 12.82 -8.18 -9.02
N GLN A 159 11.73 -8.82 -9.50
CA GLN A 159 11.27 -8.63 -10.87
C GLN A 159 10.77 -7.18 -11.06
N PRO A 160 11.10 -6.54 -12.20
CA PRO A 160 10.66 -5.19 -12.48
C PRO A 160 9.14 -5.06 -12.48
N ALA A 161 8.64 -4.05 -11.79
CA ALA A 161 7.21 -3.75 -11.73
C ALA A 161 6.95 -2.24 -11.61
N ALA A 162 5.70 -1.85 -11.84
CA ALA A 162 5.26 -0.48 -11.71
C ALA A 162 3.95 -0.38 -10.91
N SER A 163 3.78 0.74 -10.23
CA SER A 163 2.58 1.08 -9.47
C SER A 163 2.23 2.55 -9.66
N VAL A 164 1.04 2.94 -9.21
CA VAL A 164 0.59 4.33 -9.19
C VAL A 164 0.26 4.71 -7.76
N ILE A 165 0.80 5.82 -7.29
CA ILE A 165 0.33 6.52 -6.10
C ILE A 165 -0.69 7.58 -6.52
N ALA A 166 -1.92 7.46 -6.05
CA ALA A 166 -3.00 8.39 -6.38
C ALA A 166 -3.41 9.22 -5.16
N ILE A 167 -3.27 10.54 -5.29
CA ILE A 167 -3.70 11.55 -4.31
C ILE A 167 -3.77 12.90 -5.02
N ASP A 168 -4.70 13.77 -4.62
CA ASP A 168 -4.88 15.10 -5.23
C ASP A 168 -3.72 16.06 -4.95
N ASP A 169 -3.03 15.93 -3.79
CA ASP A 169 -1.89 16.76 -3.41
C ASP A 169 -0.61 16.30 -4.10
N ALA A 170 -0.12 17.11 -5.04
CA ALA A 170 1.07 16.81 -5.83
C ALA A 170 2.37 16.75 -5.00
N VAL A 171 2.45 17.49 -3.88
CA VAL A 171 3.64 17.49 -3.01
C VAL A 171 3.71 16.17 -2.24
N ILE A 172 2.58 15.77 -1.66
CA ILE A 172 2.48 14.47 -0.96
C ILE A 172 2.66 13.33 -1.96
N ALA A 173 2.09 13.42 -3.18
CA ALA A 173 2.27 12.43 -4.23
C ALA A 173 3.74 12.19 -4.56
N THR A 174 4.52 13.26 -4.75
CA THR A 174 5.95 13.19 -5.06
C THR A 174 6.75 12.59 -3.89
N ALA A 175 6.48 13.02 -2.67
CA ALA A 175 7.14 12.46 -1.49
C ALA A 175 6.86 10.95 -1.33
N LEU A 176 5.61 10.53 -1.49
CA LEU A 176 5.23 9.11 -1.45
C LEU A 176 5.85 8.32 -2.60
N GLN A 177 5.90 8.89 -3.81
CA GLN A 177 6.56 8.27 -4.97
C GLN A 177 8.01 7.93 -4.67
N GLU A 178 8.77 8.86 -4.09
CA GLU A 178 10.18 8.66 -3.74
C GLU A 178 10.36 7.57 -2.69
N LEU A 179 9.50 7.55 -1.66
CA LEU A 179 9.58 6.59 -0.56
C LEU A 179 9.28 5.14 -1.00
N PHE A 180 8.41 4.94 -1.99
CA PHE A 180 8.08 3.61 -2.48
C PHE A 180 8.92 3.16 -3.68
N SER A 181 9.58 4.07 -4.40
CA SER A 181 10.34 3.73 -5.60
C SER A 181 11.65 3.03 -5.26
N THR A 182 11.98 1.99 -6.03
CA THR A 182 13.28 1.30 -5.98
C THR A 182 13.80 1.09 -7.42
N PRO A 183 15.02 0.64 -7.63
CA PRO A 183 15.52 0.34 -8.98
C PRO A 183 14.66 -0.64 -9.78
N THR A 184 13.95 -1.55 -9.10
CA THR A 184 13.08 -2.55 -9.73
C THR A 184 11.58 -2.27 -9.55
N PHE A 185 11.20 -1.31 -8.72
CA PHE A 185 9.80 -0.95 -8.49
C PHE A 185 9.56 0.53 -8.75
N ARG A 186 8.98 0.83 -9.90
CA ARG A 186 8.71 2.20 -10.33
C ARG A 186 7.33 2.66 -9.89
N VAL A 187 7.26 3.80 -9.21
CA VAL A 187 5.99 4.42 -8.81
C VAL A 187 5.74 5.66 -9.66
N TYR A 188 4.54 5.77 -10.21
CA TYR A 188 4.03 6.96 -10.91
C TYR A 188 3.03 7.70 -10.02
N THR A 189 2.83 8.98 -10.26
CA THR A 189 1.80 9.78 -9.57
C THR A 189 0.58 10.00 -10.45
N ASN A 190 -0.62 10.10 -9.83
CA ASN A 190 -1.87 10.41 -10.52
C ASN A 190 -2.82 11.15 -9.57
N PRO A 191 -3.47 12.26 -9.95
CA PRO A 191 -4.46 12.92 -9.11
C PRO A 191 -5.82 12.20 -9.07
N ASP A 192 -6.11 11.29 -10.03
CA ASP A 192 -7.38 10.57 -10.08
C ASP A 192 -7.42 9.38 -9.11
N VAL A 193 -7.69 9.68 -7.84
CA VAL A 193 -7.88 8.66 -6.79
C VAL A 193 -9.03 7.71 -7.13
N VAL A 194 -10.14 8.24 -7.64
CA VAL A 194 -11.35 7.46 -7.94
C VAL A 194 -11.09 6.44 -9.04
N GLY A 195 -10.54 6.89 -10.16
CA GLY A 195 -10.21 6.01 -11.28
C GLY A 195 -9.21 4.94 -10.89
N CYS A 196 -8.16 5.29 -10.13
CA CYS A 196 -7.15 4.34 -9.67
C CYS A 196 -7.72 3.26 -8.75
N GLU A 197 -8.62 3.61 -7.81
CA GLU A 197 -9.27 2.63 -6.93
C GLU A 197 -10.23 1.72 -7.71
N ILE A 198 -11.11 2.30 -8.55
CA ILE A 198 -12.09 1.51 -9.34
C ILE A 198 -11.36 0.56 -10.29
N ALA A 199 -10.32 1.02 -10.98
CA ALA A 199 -9.50 0.14 -11.82
C ALA A 199 -8.92 -1.04 -11.03
N GLY A 200 -8.44 -0.79 -9.80
CA GLY A 200 -7.94 -1.83 -8.89
C GLY A 200 -9.01 -2.86 -8.48
N VAL A 201 -10.26 -2.43 -8.31
CA VAL A 201 -11.42 -3.29 -8.01
C VAL A 201 -11.83 -4.13 -9.22
N VAL A 202 -12.06 -3.47 -10.36
CA VAL A 202 -12.59 -4.09 -11.60
C VAL A 202 -11.58 -5.06 -12.22
N LYS A 203 -10.29 -4.79 -12.11
CA LYS A 203 -9.22 -5.69 -12.59
C LYS A 203 -9.42 -7.13 -12.14
N ASN A 204 -9.83 -7.35 -10.89
CA ASN A 204 -10.01 -8.71 -10.38
C ASN A 204 -11.22 -9.42 -10.99
N VAL A 205 -12.29 -8.70 -11.30
CA VAL A 205 -13.47 -9.23 -12.01
C VAL A 205 -13.06 -9.68 -13.43
N ILE A 206 -12.30 -8.84 -14.13
CA ILE A 206 -11.79 -9.15 -15.48
C ILE A 206 -10.83 -10.36 -15.42
N ALA A 207 -9.96 -10.43 -14.42
CA ALA A 207 -9.03 -11.54 -14.25
C ALA A 207 -9.76 -12.88 -14.03
N ILE A 208 -10.82 -12.89 -13.21
CA ILE A 208 -11.68 -14.07 -12.99
C ILE A 208 -12.35 -14.48 -14.30
N ALA A 209 -12.98 -13.54 -15.01
CA ALA A 209 -13.64 -13.80 -16.28
C ALA A 209 -12.67 -14.35 -17.36
N ALA A 210 -11.47 -13.79 -17.45
CA ALA A 210 -10.42 -14.28 -18.34
C ALA A 210 -9.94 -15.70 -17.97
N GLY A 211 -9.82 -15.98 -16.67
CA GLY A 211 -9.49 -17.31 -16.15
C GLY A 211 -10.59 -18.34 -16.45
N MET A 212 -11.86 -17.97 -16.27
CA MET A 212 -13.01 -18.81 -16.65
C MET A 212 -13.01 -19.11 -18.16
N ALA A 213 -12.84 -18.10 -19.01
CA ALA A 213 -12.76 -18.28 -20.44
C ALA A 213 -11.62 -19.24 -20.85
N LYS A 214 -10.45 -19.12 -20.21
CA LYS A 214 -9.32 -20.06 -20.41
C LYS A 214 -9.69 -21.48 -19.96
N GLY A 215 -10.30 -21.65 -18.80
CA GLY A 215 -10.72 -22.96 -18.27
C GLY A 215 -11.79 -23.63 -19.14
N MET A 216 -12.66 -22.86 -19.79
CA MET A 216 -13.65 -23.33 -20.76
C MET A 216 -13.09 -23.64 -22.14
N GLY A 217 -11.77 -23.46 -22.36
CA GLY A 217 -11.12 -23.76 -23.63
C GLY A 217 -11.28 -22.68 -24.74
N PHE A 218 -11.74 -21.47 -24.40
CA PHE A 218 -11.81 -20.38 -25.37
C PHE A 218 -10.42 -19.99 -25.87
N GLY A 219 -10.32 -19.74 -27.19
CA GLY A 219 -9.09 -19.34 -27.87
C GLY A 219 -8.66 -17.89 -27.55
N ASP A 220 -7.49 -17.52 -28.07
CA ASP A 220 -6.85 -16.22 -27.77
C ASP A 220 -7.68 -15.02 -28.21
N ASN A 221 -8.36 -15.09 -29.35
CA ASN A 221 -9.21 -14.00 -29.84
C ASN A 221 -10.36 -13.69 -28.87
N THR A 222 -11.03 -14.73 -28.36
CA THR A 222 -12.12 -14.56 -27.39
C THR A 222 -11.62 -13.98 -26.07
N ARG A 223 -10.46 -14.47 -25.58
CA ARG A 223 -9.86 -13.97 -24.36
C ARG A 223 -9.38 -12.53 -24.50
N ALA A 224 -8.73 -12.18 -25.61
CA ALA A 224 -8.32 -10.81 -25.91
C ALA A 224 -9.52 -9.86 -25.98
N SER A 225 -10.60 -10.28 -26.67
CA SER A 225 -11.83 -9.50 -26.77
C SER A 225 -12.47 -9.26 -25.41
N LEU A 226 -12.54 -10.29 -24.54
CA LEU A 226 -13.07 -10.19 -23.19
C LEU A 226 -12.27 -9.19 -22.36
N ILE A 227 -10.94 -9.26 -22.38
CA ILE A 227 -10.05 -8.35 -21.65
C ILE A 227 -10.22 -6.93 -22.15
N THR A 228 -10.18 -6.71 -23.47
CA THR A 228 -10.33 -5.38 -24.10
C THR A 228 -11.66 -4.72 -23.77
N ARG A 229 -12.75 -5.51 -23.69
CA ARG A 229 -14.07 -4.96 -23.30
C ARG A 229 -14.22 -4.74 -21.80
N GLY A 230 -13.38 -5.37 -21.01
CA GLY A 230 -13.34 -5.19 -19.55
C GLY A 230 -12.54 -3.97 -19.11
N LEU A 231 -11.66 -3.48 -19.99
CA LEU A 231 -10.87 -2.26 -19.80
C LEU A 231 -11.64 -1.04 -20.28
#